data_683eb78ae51ad6588b24cb26bfaf1684
#
_entry.id   683eb78ae51ad6588b24cb26bfaf1684
#
_cell.length_a   1.000
_cell.length_b   1.000
_cell.length_c   1.000
_cell.angle_alpha   90.00
_cell.angle_beta   90.00
_cell.angle_gamma   90.00
#
_symmetry.space_group_name_H-M   'P 1'
#
loop_
_entity.id
_entity.type
_entity.pdbx_description
1 polymer ?
#
loop_
_entity_poly.entity_id
_entity_poly.type
_entity_poly.pdbx_seq_one_letter_code
_entity_poly.pdbx_strand_id
1 'polypeptide(L)'
;MIDESEKNDDTRKISAISKKLQPLGLYTPFKDISELKDNVSKILQAEVMNLIRKQGQVMPEIHKYIEISDTNEFISNFSSNNKLVLNKGYYDMLDFERENTDNIFKEEVFDGNQLVVSNISNVTVVGDNSTLLVNPRYANVICFRECSNIKLIGLTLGHTPRKGSCMGSVLRFENCNNIQLDSLELFGCGTYGIELENCTNIRTNGIKIFECSYGALSIINSNLEFSNSMIYDCNKTVGCIIEATNSQLDFNNVSIFNNYIDNYLISLESSSLFCSGVCVYSNSFAGLCNQAIPFGLFEENNVIQRGEEFNITISSSKKTTRDV
;
A
#
# COMPACT_ATOMS: atom_id res chain seq x y z
N MET A 1 -24.18 -40.56 -16.43
CA MET A 1 -24.33 -40.38 -17.90
C MET A 1 -24.40 -38.90 -18.12
N ILE A 2 -23.32 -38.30 -18.60
CA ILE A 2 -23.26 -36.87 -18.97
C ILE A 2 -23.86 -36.79 -20.35
N ASP A 3 -24.87 -35.96 -20.51
CA ASP A 3 -25.68 -35.81 -21.71
C ASP A 3 -24.79 -35.43 -22.92
N GLU A 4 -24.89 -36.21 -24.01
CA GLU A 4 -24.16 -35.96 -25.26
C GLU A 4 -24.53 -34.64 -25.94
N SER A 5 -25.65 -34.00 -25.54
CA SER A 5 -26.08 -32.71 -26.06
C SER A 5 -25.22 -31.55 -25.54
N GLU A 6 -24.74 -31.56 -24.28
CA GLU A 6 -23.86 -30.54 -23.72
C GLU A 6 -22.46 -30.56 -24.34
N LYS A 7 -21.92 -31.76 -24.66
CA LYS A 7 -20.65 -31.87 -25.38
C LYS A 7 -20.62 -31.20 -26.74
N ASN A 8 -21.74 -31.14 -27.41
CA ASN A 8 -21.85 -30.60 -28.78
C ASN A 8 -21.88 -29.05 -28.78
N ASP A 9 -22.41 -28.43 -27.72
CA ASP A 9 -22.50 -26.97 -27.62
C ASP A 9 -21.12 -26.33 -27.24
N ASP A 10 -20.38 -26.96 -26.36
CA ASP A 10 -19.03 -26.51 -25.99
C ASP A 10 -18.04 -26.69 -27.14
N THR A 11 -18.12 -27.72 -27.90
CA THR A 11 -17.31 -27.95 -29.12
C THR A 11 -17.60 -26.90 -30.19
N ARG A 12 -18.85 -26.45 -30.35
CA ARG A 12 -19.23 -25.38 -31.26
C ARG A 12 -18.72 -24.00 -30.78
N LYS A 13 -18.82 -23.71 -29.51
CA LYS A 13 -18.27 -22.47 -28.89
C LYS A 13 -16.77 -22.39 -29.04
N ILE A 14 -16.06 -23.48 -28.79
CA ILE A 14 -14.59 -23.58 -28.97
C ILE A 14 -14.21 -23.37 -30.44
N SER A 15 -14.93 -24.00 -31.40
CA SER A 15 -14.70 -23.79 -32.83
C SER A 15 -14.95 -22.33 -33.29
N ALA A 16 -15.96 -21.67 -32.72
CA ALA A 16 -16.26 -20.27 -33.03
C ALA A 16 -15.19 -19.31 -32.47
N ILE A 17 -14.64 -19.59 -31.28
CA ILE A 17 -13.54 -18.83 -30.67
C ILE A 17 -12.24 -19.04 -31.44
N SER A 18 -11.91 -20.27 -31.82
CA SER A 18 -10.69 -20.56 -32.58
C SER A 18 -10.67 -19.87 -33.94
N LYS A 19 -11.80 -19.81 -34.65
CA LYS A 19 -11.92 -19.06 -35.90
C LYS A 19 -11.74 -17.56 -35.77
N LYS A 20 -12.02 -16.97 -34.59
CA LYS A 20 -11.80 -15.56 -34.31
C LYS A 20 -10.35 -15.26 -33.92
N LEU A 21 -9.66 -16.21 -33.28
CA LEU A 21 -8.28 -16.05 -32.81
C LEU A 21 -7.25 -16.39 -33.90
N GLN A 22 -7.60 -17.21 -34.86
CA GLN A 22 -6.70 -17.63 -35.96
C GLN A 22 -6.14 -16.47 -36.82
N PRO A 23 -6.94 -15.44 -37.19
CA PRO A 23 -6.43 -14.29 -37.93
C PRO A 23 -5.50 -13.40 -37.12
N LEU A 24 -5.53 -13.51 -35.78
CA LEU A 24 -4.69 -12.72 -34.88
C LEU A 24 -3.35 -13.42 -34.55
N GLY A 25 -3.07 -14.58 -35.16
CA GLY A 25 -1.86 -15.36 -34.88
C GLY A 25 -1.84 -15.97 -33.47
N LEU A 26 -2.97 -15.96 -32.76
CA LEU A 26 -3.08 -16.40 -31.35
C LEU A 26 -3.64 -17.82 -31.21
N TYR A 27 -3.77 -18.55 -32.32
CA TYR A 27 -4.35 -19.89 -32.31
C TYR A 27 -3.28 -20.98 -32.38
N THR A 28 -3.13 -21.72 -31.30
CA THR A 28 -2.44 -23.02 -31.28
C THR A 28 -3.47 -24.11 -30.97
N PRO A 29 -3.53 -25.21 -31.75
CA PRO A 29 -4.42 -26.32 -31.45
C PRO A 29 -4.15 -26.88 -30.04
N PHE A 30 -5.18 -27.19 -29.29
CA PHE A 30 -5.06 -27.80 -27.96
C PHE A 30 -5.98 -29.02 -27.87
N LYS A 31 -5.54 -30.03 -27.10
CA LYS A 31 -6.25 -31.31 -26.95
C LYS A 31 -7.24 -31.29 -25.79
N ASP A 32 -6.93 -30.52 -24.76
CA ASP A 32 -7.75 -30.38 -23.56
C ASP A 32 -7.60 -28.98 -22.91
N ILE A 33 -8.39 -28.74 -21.86
CA ILE A 33 -8.42 -27.45 -21.15
C ILE A 33 -7.07 -27.12 -20.46
N SER A 34 -6.32 -28.13 -20.04
CA SER A 34 -5.00 -27.92 -19.39
C SER A 34 -4.00 -27.39 -20.41
N GLU A 35 -3.93 -28.03 -21.58
CA GLU A 35 -3.07 -27.60 -22.70
C GLU A 35 -3.46 -26.18 -23.20
N LEU A 36 -4.76 -25.83 -23.20
CA LEU A 36 -5.22 -24.49 -23.53
C LEU A 36 -4.71 -23.47 -22.51
N LYS A 37 -4.82 -23.74 -21.21
CA LYS A 37 -4.32 -22.86 -20.15
C LYS A 37 -2.82 -22.63 -20.26
N ASP A 38 -2.06 -23.68 -20.51
CA ASP A 38 -0.62 -23.62 -20.68
C ASP A 38 -0.23 -22.80 -21.92
N ASN A 39 -0.92 -23.00 -23.04
CA ASN A 39 -0.66 -22.25 -24.27
C ASN A 39 -1.04 -20.76 -24.13
N VAL A 40 -2.18 -20.44 -23.49
CA VAL A 40 -2.59 -19.06 -23.20
C VAL A 40 -1.59 -18.40 -22.26
N SER A 41 -1.14 -19.09 -21.22
CA SER A 41 -0.14 -18.58 -20.28
C SER A 41 1.19 -18.25 -20.99
N LYS A 42 1.67 -19.16 -21.85
CA LYS A 42 2.90 -18.94 -22.63
C LYS A 42 2.79 -17.77 -23.61
N ILE A 43 1.64 -17.64 -24.30
CA ILE A 43 1.40 -16.54 -25.25
C ILE A 43 1.33 -15.21 -24.52
N LEU A 44 0.62 -15.16 -23.39
CA LEU A 44 0.53 -13.95 -22.56
C LEU A 44 1.90 -13.54 -22.01
N GLN A 45 2.69 -14.50 -21.51
CA GLN A 45 4.05 -14.23 -21.06
C GLN A 45 4.94 -13.69 -22.20
N ALA A 46 4.87 -14.30 -23.38
CA ALA A 46 5.64 -13.85 -24.54
C ALA A 46 5.21 -12.43 -24.99
N GLU A 47 3.91 -12.13 -24.99
CA GLU A 47 3.42 -10.81 -25.41
C GLU A 47 3.74 -9.73 -24.37
N VAL A 48 3.62 -10.03 -23.07
CA VAL A 48 4.09 -9.15 -22.01
C VAL A 48 5.57 -8.86 -22.13
N MET A 49 6.40 -9.87 -22.39
CA MET A 49 7.84 -9.68 -22.62
C MET A 49 8.14 -8.86 -23.90
N ASN A 50 7.34 -9.01 -24.95
CA ASN A 50 7.46 -8.20 -26.16
C ASN A 50 7.05 -6.74 -25.93
N LEU A 51 5.99 -6.49 -25.16
CA LEU A 51 5.57 -5.14 -24.77
C LEU A 51 6.63 -4.45 -23.92
N ILE A 52 7.21 -5.16 -22.96
CA ILE A 52 8.31 -4.67 -22.12
C ILE A 52 9.53 -4.31 -22.98
N ARG A 53 9.91 -5.15 -23.95
CA ARG A 53 11.01 -4.87 -24.88
C ARG A 53 10.72 -3.68 -25.79
N LYS A 54 9.49 -3.53 -26.29
CA LYS A 54 9.09 -2.41 -27.15
C LYS A 54 9.07 -1.07 -26.41
N GLN A 55 8.83 -1.07 -25.10
CA GLN A 55 8.84 0.14 -24.28
C GLN A 55 10.25 0.58 -23.86
N GLY A 56 11.30 -0.16 -24.24
CA GLY A 56 12.68 0.17 -23.85
C GLY A 56 12.95 0.07 -22.35
N GLN A 57 12.02 -0.47 -21.59
CA GLN A 57 12.24 -0.79 -20.18
C GLN A 57 13.10 -2.04 -20.12
N VAL A 58 14.39 -1.84 -19.93
CA VAL A 58 15.26 -2.90 -19.42
C VAL A 58 14.65 -3.32 -18.09
N MET A 59 14.12 -4.55 -18.01
CA MET A 59 13.77 -5.13 -16.70
C MET A 59 15.05 -5.05 -15.88
N PRO A 60 15.08 -4.38 -14.74
CA PRO A 60 16.24 -4.45 -13.88
C PRO A 60 16.46 -5.95 -13.59
N GLU A 61 17.62 -6.48 -13.95
CA GLU A 61 18.01 -7.83 -13.59
C GLU A 61 17.92 -7.90 -12.06
N ILE A 62 16.98 -8.68 -11.54
CA ILE A 62 16.97 -9.03 -10.11
C ILE A 62 18.13 -9.97 -9.93
N HIS A 63 19.27 -9.45 -9.53
CA HIS A 63 20.52 -10.18 -9.58
C HIS A 63 20.68 -11.19 -8.46
N LYS A 64 19.93 -11.07 -7.34
CA LYS A 64 20.12 -11.98 -6.23
C LYS A 64 18.86 -12.19 -5.38
N TYR A 65 18.41 -13.43 -5.32
CA TYR A 65 17.43 -13.90 -4.33
C TYR A 65 18.18 -14.27 -3.03
N ILE A 66 17.78 -13.70 -1.91
CA ILE A 66 18.46 -13.89 -0.62
C ILE A 66 17.40 -14.18 0.44
N GLU A 67 17.50 -15.35 1.09
CA GLU A 67 16.73 -15.65 2.28
C GLU A 67 17.35 -14.93 3.48
N ILE A 68 16.50 -14.37 4.33
CA ILE A 68 16.88 -13.53 5.47
C ILE A 68 16.29 -14.14 6.73
N SER A 69 17.13 -14.43 7.69
CA SER A 69 16.74 -15.05 8.96
C SER A 69 16.79 -14.11 10.16
N ASP A 70 17.55 -13.03 10.07
CA ASP A 70 17.69 -12.02 11.14
C ASP A 70 17.93 -10.61 10.60
N THR A 71 17.95 -9.64 11.51
CA THR A 71 18.15 -8.22 11.18
C THR A 71 19.54 -7.93 10.61
N ASN A 72 20.59 -8.61 11.08
CA ASN A 72 21.97 -8.40 10.57
C ASN A 72 22.07 -8.84 9.12
N GLU A 73 21.49 -10.00 8.77
CA GLU A 73 21.39 -10.47 7.38
C GLU A 73 20.54 -9.51 6.53
N PHE A 74 19.38 -9.04 7.04
CA PHE A 74 18.56 -8.07 6.36
C PHE A 74 19.33 -6.83 5.98
N ILE A 75 19.95 -6.17 6.97
CA ILE A 75 20.71 -4.95 6.77
C ILE A 75 21.93 -5.16 5.86
N SER A 76 22.64 -6.28 6.04
CA SER A 76 23.84 -6.58 5.24
C SER A 76 23.54 -6.85 3.76
N ASN A 77 22.34 -7.30 3.45
CA ASN A 77 21.92 -7.63 2.09
C ASN A 77 20.96 -6.59 1.48
N PHE A 78 20.55 -5.56 2.25
CA PHE A 78 19.70 -4.49 1.72
C PHE A 78 20.52 -3.58 0.80
N SER A 79 20.59 -3.94 -0.46
CA SER A 79 21.35 -3.22 -1.48
C SER A 79 20.63 -3.26 -2.82
N SER A 80 20.97 -2.33 -3.72
CA SER A 80 20.35 -2.23 -5.04
C SER A 80 20.39 -3.56 -5.80
N ASN A 81 19.31 -3.83 -6.53
CA ASN A 81 19.10 -5.01 -7.37
C ASN A 81 18.95 -6.34 -6.60
N ASN A 82 18.61 -6.31 -5.31
CA ASN A 82 18.37 -7.51 -4.53
C ASN A 82 16.89 -7.80 -4.33
N LYS A 83 16.56 -9.09 -4.23
CA LYS A 83 15.30 -9.59 -3.71
C LYS A 83 15.53 -10.30 -2.38
N LEU A 84 15.04 -9.72 -1.30
CA LEU A 84 15.14 -10.24 0.06
C LEU A 84 13.84 -10.96 0.41
N VAL A 85 13.94 -12.17 0.94
CA VAL A 85 12.78 -12.93 1.41
C VAL A 85 13.00 -13.22 2.89
N LEU A 86 12.20 -12.56 3.73
CA LEU A 86 12.31 -12.68 5.17
C LEU A 86 11.59 -13.93 5.64
N ASN A 87 12.28 -14.75 6.39
CA ASN A 87 11.70 -15.87 7.10
C ASN A 87 10.74 -15.37 8.18
N LYS A 88 9.79 -16.20 8.55
CA LYS A 88 8.86 -15.91 9.64
C LYS A 88 9.60 -15.52 10.91
N GLY A 89 9.29 -14.36 11.49
CA GLY A 89 9.94 -13.92 12.73
C GLY A 89 9.74 -12.46 13.03
N TYR A 90 10.41 -12.02 14.10
CA TYR A 90 10.47 -10.63 14.54
C TYR A 90 11.85 -10.07 14.25
N TYR A 91 11.92 -8.92 13.63
CA TYR A 91 13.13 -8.22 13.24
C TYR A 91 13.14 -6.85 13.93
N ASP A 92 14.00 -6.67 14.92
CA ASP A 92 14.25 -5.34 15.48
C ASP A 92 15.14 -4.57 14.51
N MET A 93 14.60 -3.53 13.89
CA MET A 93 15.26 -2.78 12.82
C MET A 93 16.50 -2.03 13.29
N LEU A 94 16.75 -1.98 14.60
CA LEU A 94 17.94 -1.34 15.19
C LEU A 94 18.91 -2.34 15.82
N ASP A 95 18.55 -3.61 15.91
CA ASP A 95 19.41 -4.68 16.44
C ASP A 95 20.35 -5.22 15.35
N PHE A 96 21.29 -4.39 14.93
CA PHE A 96 22.37 -4.79 14.02
C PHE A 96 23.70 -4.12 14.41
N GLU A 97 24.80 -4.86 14.18
CA GLU A 97 26.14 -4.44 14.56
C GLU A 97 26.91 -3.73 13.44
N ARG A 98 26.37 -3.77 12.20
CA ARG A 98 27.04 -3.19 11.04
C ARG A 98 27.29 -1.69 11.24
N GLU A 99 28.49 -1.24 10.88
CA GLU A 99 28.79 0.19 10.78
C GLU A 99 27.93 0.89 9.74
N ASN A 100 27.63 2.16 9.98
CA ASN A 100 26.89 2.99 9.05
C ASN A 100 27.63 3.05 7.70
N THR A 101 26.84 3.00 6.63
CA THR A 101 27.31 3.22 5.25
C THR A 101 26.54 4.41 4.66
N ASP A 102 26.98 4.92 3.51
CA ASP A 102 26.27 6.01 2.82
C ASP A 102 24.82 5.64 2.44
N ASN A 103 24.52 4.35 2.31
CA ASN A 103 23.22 3.86 1.88
C ASN A 103 22.34 3.32 3.02
N ILE A 104 22.95 2.84 4.11
CA ILE A 104 22.22 2.29 5.27
C ILE A 104 22.90 2.74 6.54
N PHE A 105 22.17 3.45 7.37
CA PHE A 105 22.72 4.00 8.59
C PHE A 105 21.67 4.18 9.69
N LYS A 106 22.14 4.22 10.91
CA LYS A 106 21.36 4.67 12.07
C LYS A 106 21.48 6.18 12.16
N GLU A 107 20.35 6.86 12.15
CA GLU A 107 20.24 8.30 12.35
C GLU A 107 19.69 8.57 13.75
N GLU A 108 20.30 9.50 14.47
CA GLU A 108 19.88 9.87 15.82
C GLU A 108 18.50 10.57 15.80
N VAL A 109 17.62 10.13 16.66
CA VAL A 109 16.34 10.76 16.98
C VAL A 109 16.29 11.08 18.47
N PHE A 110 15.24 11.76 18.94
CA PHE A 110 15.17 12.27 20.30
C PHE A 110 15.42 11.21 21.40
N ASP A 111 14.98 9.98 21.19
CA ASP A 111 15.02 8.90 22.19
C ASP A 111 15.78 7.64 21.70
N GLY A 112 16.62 7.78 20.71
CA GLY A 112 17.43 6.68 20.18
C GLY A 112 17.87 6.89 18.74
N ASN A 113 17.73 5.87 17.92
CA ASN A 113 18.06 5.91 16.51
C ASN A 113 16.89 5.44 15.65
N GLN A 114 16.91 5.78 14.38
CA GLN A 114 16.05 5.19 13.33
C GLN A 114 16.91 4.59 12.22
N LEU A 115 16.35 3.62 11.50
CA LEU A 115 16.97 3.06 10.30
C LEU A 115 16.66 3.96 9.10
N VAL A 116 17.71 4.42 8.43
CA VAL A 116 17.62 5.12 7.14
C VAL A 116 18.22 4.27 6.04
N VAL A 117 17.45 4.12 4.96
CA VAL A 117 17.85 3.51 3.69
C VAL A 117 17.89 4.61 2.65
N SER A 118 19.04 4.88 2.05
CA SER A 118 19.25 6.02 1.16
C SER A 118 19.92 5.62 -0.16
N ASN A 119 19.53 6.27 -1.26
CA ASN A 119 20.14 6.09 -2.59
C ASN A 119 20.19 4.62 -3.06
N ILE A 120 19.14 3.85 -2.75
CA ILE A 120 19.01 2.44 -3.15
C ILE A 120 17.92 2.31 -4.20
N SER A 121 18.14 1.42 -5.17
CA SER A 121 17.18 1.18 -6.24
C SER A 121 16.99 -0.30 -6.57
N ASN A 122 15.81 -0.63 -7.14
CA ASN A 122 15.50 -1.97 -7.62
C ASN A 122 15.56 -3.03 -6.51
N VAL A 123 14.92 -2.78 -5.37
CA VAL A 123 14.86 -3.71 -4.25
C VAL A 123 13.44 -4.23 -4.07
N THR A 124 13.33 -5.54 -3.90
CA THR A 124 12.09 -6.18 -3.49
C THR A 124 12.30 -6.86 -2.14
N VAL A 125 11.46 -6.56 -1.17
CA VAL A 125 11.41 -7.23 0.13
C VAL A 125 10.08 -7.98 0.24
N VAL A 126 10.16 -9.27 0.50
CA VAL A 126 8.99 -10.13 0.67
C VAL A 126 9.01 -10.72 2.07
N GLY A 127 7.92 -10.56 2.81
CA GLY A 127 7.72 -11.22 4.10
C GLY A 127 6.75 -12.38 3.98
N ASP A 128 6.95 -13.38 4.84
CA ASP A 128 6.00 -14.44 5.14
C ASP A 128 5.81 -14.52 6.64
N ASN A 129 4.78 -13.84 7.17
CA ASN A 129 4.58 -13.66 8.61
C ASN A 129 5.83 -13.05 9.31
N SER A 130 6.45 -12.09 8.68
CA SER A 130 7.61 -11.37 9.18
C SER A 130 7.20 -10.01 9.72
N THR A 131 7.63 -9.69 10.94
CA THR A 131 7.27 -8.44 11.62
C THR A 131 8.53 -7.61 11.89
N LEU A 132 8.58 -6.41 11.35
CA LEU A 132 9.66 -5.45 11.52
C LEU A 132 9.27 -4.43 12.59
N LEU A 133 10.09 -4.27 13.61
CA LEU A 133 9.77 -3.49 14.79
C LEU A 133 10.85 -2.46 15.11
N VAL A 134 10.43 -1.34 15.72
CA VAL A 134 11.36 -0.42 16.41
C VAL A 134 10.85 -0.09 17.81
N ASN A 135 11.78 0.24 18.70
CA ASN A 135 11.44 0.64 20.08
C ASN A 135 11.46 2.16 20.30
N PRO A 136 12.42 2.97 19.77
CA PRO A 136 12.38 4.42 19.96
C PRO A 136 11.09 5.02 19.42
N ARG A 137 10.48 5.91 20.21
CA ARG A 137 9.18 6.51 19.91
C ARG A 137 9.23 7.58 18.82
N TYR A 138 10.40 8.16 18.61
CA TYR A 138 10.65 9.18 17.60
C TYR A 138 11.20 8.60 16.29
N ALA A 139 11.51 7.29 16.28
CA ALA A 139 12.00 6.61 15.09
C ALA A 139 10.86 6.25 14.13
N ASN A 140 11.10 6.37 12.83
CA ASN A 140 10.37 5.63 11.83
C ASN A 140 10.80 4.15 11.87
N VAL A 141 9.93 3.20 11.54
CA VAL A 141 10.34 1.80 11.44
C VAL A 141 11.37 1.66 10.33
N ILE A 142 11.11 2.27 9.17
CA ILE A 142 12.10 2.47 8.10
C ILE A 142 11.86 3.83 7.46
N CYS A 143 12.92 4.62 7.31
CA CYS A 143 12.94 5.83 6.50
C CYS A 143 13.69 5.58 5.19
N PHE A 144 13.02 5.74 4.05
CA PHE A 144 13.62 5.67 2.72
C PHE A 144 13.88 7.08 2.19
N ARG A 145 15.10 7.37 1.76
CA ARG A 145 15.50 8.65 1.15
C ARG A 145 16.11 8.44 -0.22
N GLU A 146 15.66 9.23 -1.20
CA GLU A 146 16.21 9.20 -2.56
C GLU A 146 16.25 7.79 -3.17
N CYS A 147 15.27 6.96 -2.81
CA CYS A 147 15.16 5.58 -3.27
C CYS A 147 14.21 5.47 -4.48
N SER A 148 14.46 4.47 -5.33
CA SER A 148 13.60 4.22 -6.48
C SER A 148 13.37 2.73 -6.74
N ASN A 149 12.20 2.40 -7.31
CA ASN A 149 11.84 1.02 -7.63
C ASN A 149 11.93 0.09 -6.40
N ILE A 150 11.36 0.53 -5.27
CA ILE A 150 11.28 -0.27 -4.04
C ILE A 150 9.94 -0.97 -3.98
N LYS A 151 9.96 -2.25 -3.70
CA LYS A 151 8.76 -3.07 -3.53
C LYS A 151 8.78 -3.77 -2.18
N LEU A 152 7.75 -3.55 -1.35
CA LEU A 152 7.55 -4.22 -0.07
C LEU A 152 6.27 -5.06 -0.14
N ILE A 153 6.34 -6.33 0.24
CA ILE A 153 5.23 -7.29 0.08
C ILE A 153 5.05 -8.12 1.35
N GLY A 154 3.82 -8.22 1.87
CA GLY A 154 3.43 -9.18 2.90
C GLY A 154 4.11 -8.98 4.25
N LEU A 155 4.53 -7.77 4.58
CA LEU A 155 5.21 -7.43 5.82
C LEU A 155 4.24 -6.83 6.84
N THR A 156 4.51 -7.10 8.12
CA THR A 156 3.94 -6.36 9.24
C THR A 156 5.01 -5.42 9.81
N LEU A 157 4.69 -4.13 9.98
CA LEU A 157 5.64 -3.15 10.49
C LEU A 157 5.00 -2.33 11.62
N GLY A 158 5.75 -2.07 12.68
CA GLY A 158 5.19 -1.28 13.78
C GLY A 158 6.18 -0.91 14.88
N HIS A 159 5.64 -0.25 15.89
CA HIS A 159 6.37 0.15 17.07
C HIS A 159 6.05 -0.77 18.27
N THR A 160 7.04 -1.06 19.10
CA THR A 160 6.86 -1.85 20.33
C THR A 160 6.25 -1.08 21.50
N PRO A 161 6.44 0.25 21.65
CA PRO A 161 5.82 1.01 22.73
C PRO A 161 4.28 1.06 22.61
N ARG A 162 3.64 1.39 23.74
CA ARG A 162 2.17 1.49 23.77
C ARG A 162 1.68 2.63 22.87
N LYS A 163 0.52 2.38 22.24
CA LYS A 163 -0.23 3.33 21.43
C LYS A 163 -0.33 4.72 22.08
N GLY A 164 -0.27 5.76 21.25
CA GLY A 164 -0.39 7.16 21.69
C GLY A 164 0.88 7.77 22.26
N SER A 165 2.01 7.08 22.22
CA SER A 165 3.27 7.53 22.79
C SER A 165 4.36 7.83 21.77
N CYS A 166 4.17 7.55 20.49
CA CYS A 166 5.21 7.68 19.48
C CYS A 166 5.02 8.91 18.58
N MET A 167 6.13 9.39 18.03
CA MET A 167 6.22 10.56 17.16
C MET A 167 6.79 10.21 15.78
N GLY A 168 7.47 9.07 15.62
CA GLY A 168 7.91 8.55 14.33
C GLY A 168 6.79 7.88 13.55
N SER A 169 6.88 7.86 12.24
CA SER A 169 5.94 7.15 11.36
C SER A 169 6.31 5.68 11.20
N VAL A 170 5.40 4.83 10.69
CA VAL A 170 5.76 3.44 10.40
C VAL A 170 6.66 3.40 9.16
N LEU A 171 6.19 3.89 8.03
CA LEU A 171 6.99 4.04 6.81
C LEU A 171 7.07 5.51 6.41
N ARG A 172 8.29 6.00 6.22
CA ARG A 172 8.56 7.33 5.69
C ARG A 172 9.34 7.24 4.39
N PHE A 173 8.90 7.98 3.37
CA PHE A 173 9.58 8.11 2.08
C PHE A 173 9.84 9.57 1.77
N GLU A 174 11.09 9.92 1.48
CA GLU A 174 11.55 11.27 1.15
C GLU A 174 12.25 11.25 -0.23
N ASN A 175 11.79 12.09 -1.17
CA ASN A 175 12.35 12.19 -2.52
C ASN A 175 12.41 10.83 -3.25
N CYS A 176 11.42 9.97 -3.06
CA CYS A 176 11.39 8.63 -3.62
C CYS A 176 10.52 8.55 -4.87
N ASN A 177 10.84 7.59 -5.74
CA ASN A 177 10.09 7.36 -6.98
C ASN A 177 9.80 5.88 -7.20
N ASN A 178 8.61 5.58 -7.73
CA ASN A 178 8.20 4.23 -8.10
C ASN A 178 8.29 3.23 -6.92
N ILE A 179 7.49 3.50 -5.89
CA ILE A 179 7.37 2.67 -4.70
C ILE A 179 6.09 1.85 -4.81
N GLN A 180 6.19 0.56 -4.57
CA GLN A 180 5.06 -0.36 -4.55
C GLN A 180 4.96 -1.04 -3.18
N LEU A 181 3.81 -0.92 -2.54
CA LEU A 181 3.51 -1.51 -1.24
C LEU A 181 2.31 -2.46 -1.39
N ASP A 182 2.52 -3.75 -1.17
CA ASP A 182 1.50 -4.77 -1.37
C ASP A 182 1.28 -5.57 -0.07
N SER A 183 0.03 -5.68 0.37
CA SER A 183 -0.38 -6.55 1.48
C SER A 183 0.42 -6.29 2.77
N LEU A 184 0.59 -5.02 3.17
CA LEU A 184 1.27 -4.66 4.40
C LEU A 184 0.28 -4.42 5.54
N GLU A 185 0.72 -4.71 6.77
CA GLU A 185 0.07 -4.28 8.00
C GLU A 185 0.96 -3.27 8.73
N LEU A 186 0.49 -2.04 8.87
CA LEU A 186 1.21 -0.92 9.47
C LEU A 186 0.51 -0.52 10.77
N PHE A 187 1.18 -0.71 11.91
CA PHE A 187 0.52 -0.57 13.21
C PHE A 187 1.37 0.10 14.27
N GLY A 188 0.73 0.39 15.39
CA GLY A 188 1.35 0.75 16.63
C GLY A 188 1.26 2.22 16.96
N CYS A 189 2.22 2.73 17.72
CA CYS A 189 2.18 4.09 18.23
C CYS A 189 2.84 5.14 17.31
N GLY A 190 3.12 4.79 16.04
CA GLY A 190 3.63 5.74 15.07
C GLY A 190 2.68 6.92 14.81
N THR A 191 3.22 8.07 14.43
CA THR A 191 2.38 9.22 14.09
C THR A 191 1.50 8.93 12.90
N TYR A 192 2.09 8.41 11.82
CA TYR A 192 1.40 8.00 10.61
C TYR A 192 1.78 6.58 10.20
N GLY A 193 0.90 5.90 9.53
CA GLY A 193 1.21 4.63 8.89
C GLY A 193 2.16 4.81 7.71
N ILE A 194 1.83 5.77 6.84
CA ILE A 194 2.66 6.13 5.68
C ILE A 194 2.83 7.65 5.64
N GLU A 195 4.06 8.10 5.51
CA GLU A 195 4.43 9.49 5.32
C GLU A 195 5.23 9.62 4.01
N LEU A 196 4.75 10.50 3.11
CA LEU A 196 5.36 10.76 1.80
C LEU A 196 5.74 12.23 1.70
N GLU A 197 6.97 12.51 1.31
CA GLU A 197 7.46 13.87 1.04
C GLU A 197 8.23 13.89 -0.29
N ASN A 198 7.77 14.72 -1.24
CA ASN A 198 8.35 14.85 -2.58
C ASN A 198 8.47 13.51 -3.34
N CYS A 199 7.44 12.66 -3.24
CA CYS A 199 7.45 11.33 -3.83
C CYS A 199 6.55 11.24 -5.07
N THR A 200 6.97 10.45 -6.05
CA THR A 200 6.21 10.25 -7.28
C THR A 200 5.98 8.77 -7.60
N ASN A 201 4.84 8.47 -8.22
CA ASN A 201 4.49 7.11 -8.62
C ASN A 201 4.47 6.10 -7.46
N ILE A 202 3.75 6.46 -6.40
CA ILE A 202 3.57 5.61 -5.21
C ILE A 202 2.27 4.84 -5.36
N ARG A 203 2.35 3.52 -5.32
CA ARG A 203 1.20 2.61 -5.44
C ARG A 203 1.10 1.68 -4.27
N THR A 204 -0.09 1.55 -3.74
CA THR A 204 -0.37 0.63 -2.65
C THR A 204 -1.56 -0.27 -2.96
N ASN A 205 -1.50 -1.51 -2.47
CA ASN A 205 -2.58 -2.45 -2.64
C ASN A 205 -2.69 -3.39 -1.43
N GLY A 206 -3.88 -3.48 -0.83
CA GLY A 206 -4.11 -4.38 0.29
C GLY A 206 -3.43 -3.96 1.59
N ILE A 207 -3.30 -2.65 1.85
CA ILE A 207 -2.65 -2.11 3.05
C ILE A 207 -3.67 -2.02 4.19
N LYS A 208 -3.26 -2.42 5.38
CA LYS A 208 -3.97 -2.15 6.63
C LYS A 208 -3.16 -1.16 7.46
N ILE A 209 -3.75 -0.02 7.80
CA ILE A 209 -3.16 0.98 8.69
C ILE A 209 -4.04 1.07 9.93
N PHE A 210 -3.47 0.82 11.10
CA PHE A 210 -4.24 0.84 12.35
C PHE A 210 -3.40 1.22 13.55
N GLU A 211 -4.08 1.69 14.59
CA GLU A 211 -3.49 2.09 15.87
C GLU A 211 -2.45 3.22 15.77
N CYS A 212 -2.45 3.99 14.70
CA CYS A 212 -1.57 5.16 14.58
C CYS A 212 -2.06 6.31 15.45
N SER A 213 -1.09 7.02 16.08
CA SER A 213 -1.38 8.01 17.13
C SER A 213 -1.82 9.36 16.60
N TYR A 214 -1.35 9.73 15.40
CA TYR A 214 -1.66 11.02 14.78
C TYR A 214 -2.58 10.88 13.58
N GLY A 215 -2.30 10.00 12.67
CA GLY A 215 -3.11 9.77 11.49
C GLY A 215 -2.63 8.54 10.73
N ALA A 216 -3.28 8.22 9.64
CA ALA A 216 -2.88 7.10 8.81
C ALA A 216 -1.92 7.51 7.70
N LEU A 217 -2.22 8.64 7.05
CA LEU A 217 -1.50 9.12 5.87
C LEU A 217 -1.13 10.60 6.02
N SER A 218 0.14 10.94 5.79
CA SER A 218 0.66 12.29 5.59
C SER A 218 1.35 12.38 4.25
N ILE A 219 0.81 13.19 3.32
CA ILE A 219 1.21 13.21 1.92
C ILE A 219 1.54 14.64 1.51
N ILE A 220 2.81 14.93 1.27
CA ILE A 220 3.30 16.28 0.94
C ILE A 220 4.02 16.26 -0.41
N ASN A 221 3.62 17.15 -1.32
CA ASN A 221 4.19 17.28 -2.67
C ASN A 221 4.30 15.93 -3.40
N SER A 222 3.30 15.04 -3.25
CA SER A 222 3.40 13.66 -3.65
C SER A 222 2.13 13.17 -4.36
N ASN A 223 2.23 12.03 -5.05
CA ASN A 223 1.06 11.35 -5.57
C ASN A 223 0.97 9.91 -5.02
N LEU A 224 -0.25 9.49 -4.67
CA LEU A 224 -0.53 8.21 -4.05
C LEU A 224 -1.74 7.53 -4.70
N GLU A 225 -1.55 6.33 -5.24
CA GLU A 225 -2.63 5.38 -5.54
C GLU A 225 -2.80 4.43 -4.34
N PHE A 226 -3.98 4.45 -3.69
CA PHE A 226 -4.27 3.67 -2.49
C PHE A 226 -5.47 2.77 -2.73
N SER A 227 -5.22 1.46 -2.89
CA SER A 227 -6.22 0.52 -3.39
C SER A 227 -6.44 -0.67 -2.45
N ASN A 228 -7.69 -1.19 -2.40
CA ASN A 228 -8.07 -2.42 -1.68
C ASN A 228 -7.61 -2.42 -0.22
N SER A 229 -7.71 -1.29 0.46
CA SER A 229 -7.01 -1.02 1.72
C SER A 229 -7.95 -0.60 2.84
N MET A 230 -7.46 -0.64 4.08
CA MET A 230 -8.22 -0.31 5.27
C MET A 230 -7.45 0.64 6.18
N ILE A 231 -8.15 1.61 6.77
CA ILE A 231 -7.65 2.54 7.79
C ILE A 231 -8.60 2.48 8.97
N TYR A 232 -8.13 2.01 10.13
CA TYR A 232 -9.01 1.80 11.27
C TYR A 232 -8.30 1.90 12.62
N ASP A 233 -9.09 2.11 13.68
CA ASP A 233 -8.64 2.18 15.07
C ASP A 233 -7.52 3.21 15.32
N CYS A 234 -7.38 4.21 14.46
CA CYS A 234 -6.48 5.34 14.67
C CYS A 234 -7.17 6.37 15.58
N ASN A 235 -6.50 6.72 16.67
CA ASN A 235 -7.01 7.68 17.65
C ASN A 235 -6.15 8.92 17.64
N LYS A 236 -6.77 10.07 17.41
CA LYS A 236 -6.11 11.34 17.39
C LYS A 236 -6.91 12.43 18.11
N THR A 237 -6.23 13.22 18.89
CA THR A 237 -6.78 14.44 19.46
C THR A 237 -6.39 15.69 18.69
N VAL A 238 -5.39 15.61 17.78
CA VAL A 238 -4.90 16.76 17.01
C VAL A 238 -4.57 16.34 15.58
N GLY A 239 -5.04 17.04 14.54
CA GLY A 239 -4.82 16.83 13.10
C GLY A 239 -5.89 15.95 12.43
N CYS A 240 -5.57 15.27 11.34
CA CYS A 240 -6.50 14.51 10.51
C CYS A 240 -6.02 13.07 10.29
N ILE A 241 -6.91 12.13 10.02
CA ILE A 241 -6.52 10.74 9.71
C ILE A 241 -5.77 10.68 8.37
N ILE A 242 -6.18 11.54 7.43
CA ILE A 242 -5.53 11.70 6.14
C ILE A 242 -5.23 13.17 5.94
N GLU A 243 -3.96 13.51 5.79
CA GLU A 243 -3.49 14.88 5.51
C GLU A 243 -2.75 14.91 4.18
N ALA A 244 -3.13 15.84 3.30
CA ALA A 244 -2.48 16.02 2.02
C ALA A 244 -2.23 17.49 1.71
N THR A 245 -0.99 17.84 1.33
CA THR A 245 -0.59 19.18 0.93
C THR A 245 0.10 19.12 -0.43
N ASN A 246 -0.37 19.95 -1.40
CA ASN A 246 0.13 19.99 -2.78
C ASN A 246 0.23 18.60 -3.44
N SER A 247 -0.79 17.76 -3.24
CA SER A 247 -0.71 16.33 -3.55
C SER A 247 -1.94 15.84 -4.30
N GLN A 248 -1.78 14.68 -4.96
CA GLN A 248 -2.87 13.99 -5.63
C GLN A 248 -3.01 12.57 -5.04
N LEU A 249 -4.21 12.26 -4.58
CA LEU A 249 -4.58 10.95 -4.04
C LEU A 249 -5.64 10.30 -4.91
N ASP A 250 -5.47 9.02 -5.18
CA ASP A 250 -6.44 8.18 -5.88
C ASP A 250 -6.78 6.96 -5.00
N PHE A 251 -7.99 6.93 -4.46
CA PHE A 251 -8.47 5.89 -3.56
C PHE A 251 -9.46 4.98 -4.27
N ASN A 252 -9.14 3.69 -4.31
CA ASN A 252 -9.98 2.69 -4.95
C ASN A 252 -10.26 1.51 -4.03
N ASN A 253 -11.54 1.28 -3.70
CA ASN A 253 -11.98 0.21 -2.80
C ASN A 253 -11.30 0.30 -1.42
N VAL A 254 -11.49 1.43 -0.71
CA VAL A 254 -10.89 1.74 0.59
C VAL A 254 -11.96 1.80 1.67
N SER A 255 -11.70 1.19 2.82
CA SER A 255 -12.55 1.27 4.01
C SER A 255 -11.86 2.08 5.11
N ILE A 256 -12.55 3.10 5.65
CA ILE A 256 -12.07 3.97 6.73
C ILE A 256 -13.08 3.89 7.88
N PHE A 257 -12.69 3.26 8.99
CA PHE A 257 -13.66 2.97 10.05
C PHE A 257 -13.04 2.93 11.46
N ASN A 258 -13.89 3.09 12.48
CA ASN A 258 -13.51 3.07 13.89
C ASN A 258 -12.38 4.05 14.26
N ASN A 259 -12.25 5.15 13.52
CA ASN A 259 -11.28 6.18 13.85
C ASN A 259 -11.93 7.26 14.73
N TYR A 260 -11.15 7.79 15.66
CA TYR A 260 -11.59 8.89 16.53
C TYR A 260 -10.69 10.10 16.32
N ILE A 261 -11.27 11.27 16.03
CA ILE A 261 -10.54 12.49 15.76
C ILE A 261 -11.37 13.74 16.10
N ASP A 262 -10.74 14.72 16.74
CA ASP A 262 -11.41 15.98 17.13
C ASP A 262 -11.42 17.04 15.99
N ASN A 263 -10.98 16.66 14.80
CA ASN A 263 -10.87 17.53 13.63
C ASN A 263 -11.55 16.88 12.40
N TYR A 264 -11.20 17.33 11.21
CA TYR A 264 -11.60 16.66 9.97
C TYR A 264 -10.97 15.28 9.85
N LEU A 265 -11.73 14.32 9.32
CA LEU A 265 -11.17 13.00 9.01
C LEU A 265 -10.12 13.12 7.88
N ILE A 266 -10.42 13.93 6.88
CA ILE A 266 -9.58 14.19 5.70
C ILE A 266 -9.31 15.69 5.60
N SER A 267 -8.04 16.08 5.51
CA SER A 267 -7.60 17.44 5.25
C SER A 267 -6.83 17.50 3.94
N LEU A 268 -7.30 18.36 3.03
CA LEU A 268 -6.68 18.59 1.73
C LEU A 268 -6.29 20.07 1.64
N GLU A 269 -5.01 20.37 1.47
CA GLU A 269 -4.48 21.71 1.22
C GLU A 269 -3.83 21.73 -0.16
N SER A 270 -4.39 22.52 -1.09
CA SER A 270 -3.95 22.55 -2.48
C SER A 270 -3.84 21.16 -3.12
N SER A 271 -4.70 20.23 -2.68
CA SER A 271 -4.63 18.81 -3.01
C SER A 271 -5.95 18.31 -3.58
N SER A 272 -5.89 17.18 -4.26
CA SER A 272 -7.07 16.51 -4.80
C SER A 272 -7.15 15.06 -4.33
N LEU A 273 -8.39 14.59 -4.07
CA LEU A 273 -8.69 13.20 -3.74
C LEU A 273 -9.76 12.69 -4.70
N PHE A 274 -9.42 11.66 -5.45
CA PHE A 274 -10.35 10.90 -6.29
C PHE A 274 -10.75 9.62 -5.56
N CYS A 275 -12.04 9.30 -5.55
CA CYS A 275 -12.57 8.15 -4.85
C CYS A 275 -13.38 7.24 -5.78
N SER A 276 -13.14 5.93 -5.67
CA SER A 276 -13.94 4.89 -6.30
C SER A 276 -14.16 3.76 -5.29
N GLY A 277 -15.43 3.56 -4.85
CA GLY A 277 -15.75 2.52 -3.87
C GLY A 277 -15.15 2.76 -2.47
N VAL A 278 -15.03 4.02 -2.03
CA VAL A 278 -14.53 4.39 -0.70
C VAL A 278 -15.67 4.42 0.30
N CYS A 279 -15.56 3.66 1.38
CA CYS A 279 -16.56 3.59 2.46
C CYS A 279 -15.99 4.17 3.75
N VAL A 280 -16.70 5.11 4.35
CA VAL A 280 -16.36 5.77 5.62
C VAL A 280 -17.46 5.49 6.63
N TYR A 281 -17.20 4.69 7.67
CA TYR A 281 -18.23 4.27 8.60
C TYR A 281 -17.73 4.10 10.03
N SER A 282 -18.62 4.26 10.99
CA SER A 282 -18.31 4.09 12.42
C SER A 282 -17.15 4.94 12.93
N ASN A 283 -16.89 6.09 12.31
CA ASN A 283 -15.87 7.05 12.77
C ASN A 283 -16.51 8.13 13.65
N SER A 284 -15.67 8.80 14.44
CA SER A 284 -16.03 10.00 15.19
C SER A 284 -15.10 11.14 14.82
N PHE A 285 -15.64 12.25 14.28
CA PHE A 285 -14.87 13.38 13.79
C PHE A 285 -15.67 14.70 13.84
N ALA A 286 -15.01 15.86 13.77
CA ALA A 286 -15.68 17.16 13.68
C ALA A 286 -16.26 17.42 12.27
N GLY A 287 -15.64 16.87 11.24
CA GLY A 287 -16.09 16.93 9.85
C GLY A 287 -15.41 15.88 8.98
N LEU A 288 -16.07 15.47 7.90
CA LEU A 288 -15.51 14.45 7.02
C LEU A 288 -14.31 14.96 6.24
N CYS A 289 -14.46 16.12 5.60
CA CYS A 289 -13.41 16.74 4.78
C CYS A 289 -13.46 18.26 4.94
N ASN A 290 -12.30 18.91 4.94
CA ASN A 290 -12.20 20.37 4.95
C ASN A 290 -12.55 21.05 3.60
N GLN A 291 -12.78 20.24 2.56
CA GLN A 291 -13.23 20.65 1.23
C GLN A 291 -14.54 19.95 0.86
N ALA A 292 -14.99 20.12 -0.38
CA ALA A 292 -16.15 19.39 -0.89
C ALA A 292 -15.87 17.87 -0.86
N ILE A 293 -16.87 17.10 -0.38
CA ILE A 293 -16.74 15.64 -0.30
C ILE A 293 -16.53 15.05 -1.70
N PRO A 294 -15.48 14.26 -1.92
CA PRO A 294 -15.20 13.66 -3.20
C PRO A 294 -16.35 12.75 -3.70
N PHE A 295 -16.62 12.79 -4.99
CA PHE A 295 -17.53 11.83 -5.61
C PHE A 295 -17.00 10.40 -5.45
N GLY A 296 -17.88 9.42 -5.18
CA GLY A 296 -17.49 8.01 -4.99
C GLY A 296 -17.08 7.65 -3.55
N LEU A 297 -17.20 8.59 -2.61
CA LEU A 297 -17.07 8.34 -1.19
C LEU A 297 -18.46 8.16 -0.58
N PHE A 298 -18.64 7.07 0.16
CA PHE A 298 -19.91 6.70 0.83
C PHE A 298 -19.73 6.75 2.34
N GLU A 299 -20.69 7.39 3.03
CA GLU A 299 -20.70 7.51 4.48
C GLU A 299 -21.79 6.64 5.13
N GLU A 300 -21.46 5.99 6.24
CA GLU A 300 -22.44 5.24 7.03
C GLU A 300 -22.08 5.26 8.53
N ASN A 301 -23.10 5.52 9.38
CA ASN A 301 -22.98 5.41 10.85
C ASN A 301 -21.80 6.21 11.48
N ASN A 302 -21.42 7.34 10.90
CA ASN A 302 -20.40 8.20 11.47
C ASN A 302 -21.00 9.13 12.54
N VAL A 303 -20.21 9.47 13.55
CA VAL A 303 -20.57 10.43 14.61
C VAL A 303 -19.86 11.74 14.33
N ILE A 304 -20.65 12.82 14.13
CA ILE A 304 -20.12 14.18 13.95
C ILE A 304 -20.09 14.87 15.31
N GLN A 305 -18.89 15.23 15.77
CA GLN A 305 -18.69 16.01 17.01
C GLN A 305 -18.84 17.51 16.71
N ARG A 306 -19.82 18.15 17.29
CA ARG A 306 -20.02 19.61 17.15
C ARG A 306 -19.91 20.28 18.53
N GLY A 307 -18.72 20.80 18.84
CA GLY A 307 -18.51 21.64 20.02
C GLY A 307 -18.83 20.98 21.37
N GLU A 308 -18.88 21.76 22.45
CA GLU A 308 -19.12 21.28 23.82
C GLU A 308 -20.54 20.68 24.07
N GLU A 309 -21.44 20.69 23.11
CA GLU A 309 -22.72 19.99 23.15
C GLU A 309 -22.69 18.77 22.22
N PHE A 310 -22.62 17.59 22.79
CA PHE A 310 -22.72 16.31 22.09
C PHE A 310 -24.12 16.14 21.46
N ASN A 311 -24.32 16.64 20.25
CA ASN A 311 -25.45 16.27 19.42
C ASN A 311 -25.03 15.12 18.50
N ILE A 312 -25.38 13.91 18.90
CA ILE A 312 -25.20 12.71 18.06
C ILE A 312 -26.14 12.84 16.86
N THR A 313 -25.60 13.21 15.71
CA THR A 313 -26.34 13.11 14.45
C THR A 313 -25.84 11.86 13.73
N ILE A 314 -26.63 10.80 13.75
CA ILE A 314 -26.37 9.60 12.94
C ILE A 314 -26.72 9.97 11.49
N SER A 315 -25.73 10.12 10.61
CA SER A 315 -25.99 10.28 9.20
C SER A 315 -26.40 8.91 8.61
N SER A 316 -27.70 8.72 8.38
CA SER A 316 -28.17 7.58 7.61
C SER A 316 -27.80 7.78 6.13
N SER A 317 -27.27 6.75 5.49
CA SER A 317 -26.88 6.70 4.09
C SER A 317 -27.90 7.35 3.17
N LYS A 318 -27.62 8.54 2.63
CA LYS A 318 -28.31 9.02 1.43
C LYS A 318 -27.55 8.49 0.22
N LYS A 319 -28.07 7.43 -0.41
CA LYS A 319 -27.76 7.11 -1.79
C LYS A 319 -28.13 8.32 -2.65
N THR A 320 -27.16 9.10 -3.06
CA THR A 320 -27.33 10.07 -4.13
C THR A 320 -27.29 9.33 -5.45
N THR A 321 -28.39 8.64 -5.80
CA THR A 321 -28.73 8.35 -7.19
C THR A 321 -29.13 9.68 -7.82
N ARG A 322 -28.28 10.29 -8.60
CA ARG A 322 -28.71 11.21 -9.64
C ARG A 322 -28.96 10.36 -10.87
N ASP A 323 -30.26 10.24 -11.21
CA ASP A 323 -30.68 9.76 -12.51
C ASP A 323 -30.05 10.62 -13.60
N VAL A 324 -29.55 9.95 -14.65
CA VAL A 324 -29.17 10.54 -15.94
C VAL A 324 -30.42 10.64 -16.80
#